data_a058ed1508fba816677be0b8ddeaa902
#
_entry.id   a058ed1508fba816677be0b8ddeaa902
#
_cell.length_a   1.000
_cell.length_b   1.000
_cell.length_c   1.000
_cell.angle_alpha   90.00
_cell.angle_beta   90.00
_cell.angle_gamma   90.00
#
_symmetry.space_group_name_H-M   'P 1'
#
loop_
_entity.id
_entity.type
_entity.pdbx_description
1 polymer ?
#
loop_
_entity_poly.entity_id
_entity_poly.type
_entity_poly.pdbx_seq_one_letter_code
_entity_poly.pdbx_strand_id
1 'polypeptide(L)'
;MEWIDKAVNDCSHIYSDGTNIPVLFETDENKIEGLNLIAITALENDVIVLMAVAMTTHFHSVVAGLDINRWRFKVAMERKLDLRRSKLGVKTRIKVRKDDITTENKLKDKIMYDYRNPIAAGYAGMPWHYVGGLGDIFFSDHVARIASGLMIKDLTVQRRRELFHTRIDLPISWTYWPSWLIVPDCYIDHERLEALFRSPKGVLAFMYQSKEKEMAEDAICAREFIKDMGETDLRHIAKDLGRAMFGKEYVIRLTDKEKILVAQKMWASRYTYSISALGRATHLDKNILETILLPQK
;
A
#
# COMPACT_ATOMS: atom_id res chain seq x y z
N MET A 1 -15.24 -24.42 -13.53
CA MET A 1 -14.31 -23.72 -14.42
C MET A 1 -14.89 -22.41 -14.96
N GLU A 2 -16.12 -22.37 -15.48
CA GLU A 2 -16.77 -21.12 -15.96
C GLU A 2 -16.89 -19.99 -14.91
N TRP A 3 -16.99 -20.32 -13.62
CA TRP A 3 -17.09 -19.34 -12.54
C TRP A 3 -15.78 -18.59 -12.30
N ILE A 4 -14.64 -19.29 -12.41
CA ILE A 4 -13.30 -18.70 -12.24
C ILE A 4 -12.97 -17.74 -13.37
N ASP A 5 -13.34 -18.08 -14.62
CA ASP A 5 -13.07 -17.23 -15.79
C ASP A 5 -13.88 -15.92 -15.75
N LYS A 6 -15.14 -15.96 -15.30
CA LYS A 6 -15.92 -14.73 -15.03
C LYS A 6 -15.31 -13.89 -13.91
N ALA A 7 -14.82 -14.54 -12.85
CA ALA A 7 -14.28 -13.86 -11.67
C ALA A 7 -12.98 -13.08 -11.94
N VAL A 8 -12.21 -13.46 -12.94
CA VAL A 8 -10.91 -12.82 -13.23
C VAL A 8 -11.06 -11.59 -14.10
N ASN A 9 -11.96 -11.60 -15.08
CA ASN A 9 -12.15 -10.48 -16.00
C ASN A 9 -12.74 -9.23 -15.36
N ASP A 10 -13.27 -9.37 -14.14
CA ASP A 10 -13.87 -8.27 -13.37
C ASP A 10 -12.92 -7.68 -12.32
N CYS A 11 -11.64 -8.00 -12.35
CA CYS A 11 -10.66 -7.54 -11.37
C CYS A 11 -9.72 -6.47 -11.93
N SER A 12 -9.31 -5.54 -11.06
CA SER A 12 -8.25 -4.58 -11.36
C SER A 12 -7.35 -4.40 -10.15
N HIS A 13 -6.07 -4.19 -10.39
CA HIS A 13 -5.13 -3.65 -9.45
C HIS A 13 -5.17 -2.12 -9.50
N ILE A 14 -5.54 -1.48 -8.41
CA ILE A 14 -5.66 -0.03 -8.31
C ILE A 14 -4.69 0.47 -7.24
N TYR A 15 -3.80 1.36 -7.62
CA TYR A 15 -2.70 1.79 -6.78
C TYR A 15 -2.24 3.21 -7.10
N SER A 16 -1.58 3.85 -6.14
CA SER A 16 -0.84 5.09 -6.38
C SER A 16 0.67 4.81 -6.38
N ASP A 17 1.40 5.53 -7.22
CA ASP A 17 2.86 5.43 -7.26
C ASP A 17 3.45 6.10 -6.01
N GLY A 18 4.29 5.38 -5.27
CA GLY A 18 4.97 5.90 -4.07
C GLY A 18 6.21 6.75 -4.37
N THR A 19 6.67 6.76 -5.62
CA THR A 19 7.81 7.55 -6.08
C THR A 19 7.38 9.02 -6.19
N ASN A 20 8.12 9.94 -5.61
CA ASN A 20 7.81 11.39 -5.64
C ASN A 20 6.51 11.80 -4.94
N ILE A 21 5.87 10.94 -4.16
CA ILE A 21 4.70 11.28 -3.37
C ILE A 21 5.11 11.53 -1.92
N PRO A 22 4.51 12.55 -1.27
CA PRO A 22 4.76 12.82 0.14
C PRO A 22 4.28 11.67 1.02
N VAL A 23 4.76 11.65 2.24
CA VAL A 23 4.22 10.79 3.28
C VAL A 23 2.73 11.08 3.46
N LEU A 24 1.89 10.10 3.13
CA LEU A 24 0.43 10.18 3.25
C LEU A 24 -0.08 9.54 4.53
N PHE A 25 0.58 8.47 4.95
CA PHE A 25 0.19 7.61 6.06
C PHE A 25 1.41 7.35 6.95
N GLU A 26 1.82 8.37 7.72
CA GLU A 26 3.07 8.34 8.50
C GLU A 26 2.92 7.46 9.73
N THR A 27 1.86 7.67 10.50
CA THR A 27 1.61 6.94 11.75
C THR A 27 0.72 5.72 11.52
N ASP A 28 0.62 4.85 12.51
CA ASP A 28 -0.25 3.69 12.47
C ASP A 28 -1.73 4.10 12.38
N GLU A 29 -2.13 5.18 13.05
CA GLU A 29 -3.47 5.75 12.93
C GLU A 29 -3.74 6.21 11.48
N ASN A 30 -2.76 6.84 10.84
CA ASN A 30 -2.90 7.25 9.44
C ASN A 30 -3.00 6.06 8.48
N LYS A 31 -2.30 4.97 8.74
CA LYS A 31 -2.42 3.73 7.95
C LYS A 31 -3.80 3.09 8.11
N ILE A 32 -4.32 3.07 9.35
CA ILE A 32 -5.69 2.64 9.66
C ILE A 32 -6.71 3.51 8.90
N GLU A 33 -6.55 4.84 8.92
CA GLU A 33 -7.39 5.74 8.13
C GLU A 33 -7.29 5.43 6.62
N GLY A 34 -6.11 5.04 6.13
CA GLY A 34 -5.89 4.62 4.76
C GLY A 34 -6.69 3.37 4.38
N LEU A 35 -6.67 2.35 5.23
CA LEU A 35 -7.48 1.13 5.04
C LEU A 35 -8.97 1.43 5.10
N ASN A 36 -9.42 2.22 6.08
CA ASN A 36 -10.81 2.65 6.17
C ASN A 36 -11.24 3.45 4.93
N LEU A 37 -10.35 4.30 4.40
CA LEU A 37 -10.59 5.06 3.18
C LEU A 37 -10.82 4.13 1.98
N ILE A 38 -10.03 3.06 1.85
CA ILE A 38 -10.20 2.05 0.79
C ILE A 38 -11.54 1.34 0.96
N ALA A 39 -11.85 0.81 2.15
CA ALA A 39 -13.08 0.09 2.45
C ALA A 39 -14.33 0.93 2.15
N ILE A 40 -14.36 2.18 2.63
CA ILE A 40 -15.49 3.09 2.43
C ILE A 40 -15.62 3.51 0.97
N THR A 41 -14.50 3.75 0.29
CA THR A 41 -14.54 4.12 -1.13
C THR A 41 -14.99 2.94 -1.99
N ALA A 42 -14.66 1.70 -1.61
CA ALA A 42 -15.16 0.50 -2.26
C ALA A 42 -16.68 0.39 -2.11
N LEU A 43 -17.20 0.59 -0.91
CA LEU A 43 -18.65 0.61 -0.65
C LEU A 43 -19.36 1.70 -1.46
N GLU A 44 -18.81 2.93 -1.51
CA GLU A 44 -19.38 4.06 -2.26
C GLU A 44 -19.49 3.80 -3.77
N ASN A 45 -18.64 2.94 -4.31
CA ASN A 45 -18.53 2.68 -5.75
C ASN A 45 -18.95 1.27 -6.14
N ASP A 46 -19.54 0.52 -5.23
CA ASP A 46 -20.03 -0.83 -5.48
C ASP A 46 -18.94 -1.74 -6.10
N VAL A 47 -17.78 -1.75 -5.48
CA VAL A 47 -16.70 -2.68 -5.78
C VAL A 47 -16.38 -3.55 -4.57
N ILE A 48 -15.96 -4.76 -4.81
CA ILE A 48 -15.54 -5.75 -3.81
C ILE A 48 -14.03 -5.67 -3.67
N VAL A 49 -13.52 -5.63 -2.45
CA VAL A 49 -12.08 -5.63 -2.19
C VAL A 49 -11.60 -7.06 -2.00
N LEU A 50 -10.52 -7.43 -2.68
CA LEU A 50 -9.83 -8.70 -2.52
C LEU A 50 -8.53 -8.55 -1.73
N MET A 51 -7.85 -7.41 -1.88
CA MET A 51 -6.63 -7.06 -1.17
C MET A 51 -6.54 -5.56 -1.01
N ALA A 52 -5.98 -5.11 0.12
CA ALA A 52 -5.69 -3.71 0.39
C ALA A 52 -4.45 -3.56 1.26
N VAL A 53 -3.66 -2.55 0.98
CA VAL A 53 -2.56 -2.11 1.84
C VAL A 53 -2.35 -0.60 1.72
N ALA A 54 -2.27 0.08 2.86
CA ALA A 54 -1.92 1.49 2.98
C ALA A 54 -0.45 1.60 3.41
N MET A 55 0.43 1.89 2.47
CA MET A 55 1.85 2.13 2.69
C MET A 55 2.09 3.58 3.08
N THR A 56 3.24 3.91 3.63
CA THR A 56 3.54 5.28 4.09
C THR A 56 3.30 6.36 3.04
N THR A 57 3.58 6.10 1.77
CA THR A 57 3.45 7.10 0.68
C THR A 57 2.38 6.78 -0.34
N HIS A 58 1.85 5.58 -0.35
CA HIS A 58 0.98 5.08 -1.40
C HIS A 58 0.05 4.00 -0.87
N PHE A 59 -0.87 3.57 -1.70
CA PHE A 59 -1.71 2.43 -1.42
C PHE A 59 -1.73 1.48 -2.60
N HIS A 60 -2.07 0.23 -2.33
CA HIS A 60 -2.46 -0.75 -3.33
C HIS A 60 -3.77 -1.39 -2.93
N SER A 61 -4.57 -1.76 -3.92
CA SER A 61 -5.75 -2.59 -3.72
C SER A 61 -6.05 -3.41 -4.96
N VAL A 62 -6.47 -4.65 -4.76
CA VAL A 62 -7.07 -5.47 -5.79
C VAL A 62 -8.57 -5.46 -5.54
N VAL A 63 -9.33 -5.02 -6.54
CA VAL A 63 -10.78 -4.88 -6.45
C VAL A 63 -11.47 -5.60 -7.61
N ALA A 64 -12.70 -6.08 -7.35
CA ALA A 64 -13.57 -6.72 -8.32
C ALA A 64 -14.89 -5.95 -8.48
N GLY A 65 -15.50 -6.04 -9.66
CA GLY A 65 -16.78 -5.41 -9.97
C GLY A 65 -16.87 -4.97 -11.42
N LEU A 66 -17.96 -4.30 -11.79
CA LEU A 66 -18.11 -3.75 -13.13
C LEU A 66 -16.99 -2.77 -13.46
N ASP A 67 -16.54 -2.73 -14.69
CA ASP A 67 -15.42 -1.85 -15.10
C ASP A 67 -15.69 -0.38 -14.79
N ILE A 68 -16.91 0.09 -14.99
CA ILE A 68 -17.30 1.46 -14.65
C ILE A 68 -17.20 1.73 -13.12
N ASN A 69 -17.50 0.75 -12.29
CA ASN A 69 -17.43 0.88 -10.83
C ASN A 69 -15.97 0.91 -10.37
N ARG A 70 -15.11 0.04 -10.94
CA ARG A 70 -13.67 0.04 -10.70
C ARG A 70 -13.02 1.36 -11.14
N TRP A 71 -13.46 1.90 -12.28
CA TRP A 71 -13.01 3.22 -12.72
C TRP A 71 -13.45 4.34 -11.77
N ARG A 72 -14.72 4.34 -11.33
CA ARG A 72 -15.23 5.30 -10.33
C ARG A 72 -14.46 5.21 -9.01
N PHE A 73 -14.20 4.00 -8.53
CA PHE A 73 -13.38 3.77 -7.35
C PHE A 73 -11.98 4.40 -7.52
N LYS A 74 -11.31 4.15 -8.65
CA LYS A 74 -10.00 4.76 -8.99
C LYS A 74 -10.05 6.29 -8.90
N VAL A 75 -11.04 6.91 -9.52
CA VAL A 75 -11.20 8.38 -9.53
C VAL A 75 -11.51 8.91 -8.13
N ALA A 76 -12.36 8.23 -7.38
CA ALA A 76 -12.71 8.60 -6.02
C ALA A 76 -11.49 8.52 -5.09
N MET A 77 -10.68 7.46 -5.19
CA MET A 77 -9.43 7.32 -4.44
C MET A 77 -8.45 8.43 -4.77
N GLU A 78 -8.24 8.75 -6.05
CA GLU A 78 -7.36 9.84 -6.48
C GLU A 78 -7.79 11.18 -5.85
N ARG A 79 -9.09 11.50 -5.90
CA ARG A 79 -9.63 12.73 -5.30
C ARG A 79 -9.46 12.77 -3.79
N LYS A 80 -9.76 11.67 -3.09
CA LYS A 80 -9.65 11.59 -1.61
C LYS A 80 -8.20 11.71 -1.15
N LEU A 81 -7.28 11.07 -1.86
CA LEU A 81 -5.84 11.18 -1.58
C LEU A 81 -5.30 12.58 -1.88
N ASP A 82 -5.76 13.22 -2.95
CA ASP A 82 -5.40 14.61 -3.25
C ASP A 82 -5.90 15.59 -2.18
N LEU A 83 -7.09 15.37 -1.63
CA LEU A 83 -7.61 16.16 -0.51
C LEU A 83 -6.75 15.95 0.76
N ARG A 84 -6.38 14.70 1.06
CA ARG A 84 -5.48 14.38 2.18
C ARG A 84 -4.13 15.07 1.99
N ARG A 85 -3.54 14.93 0.83
CA ARG A 85 -2.28 15.58 0.44
C ARG A 85 -2.35 17.11 0.61
N SER A 86 -3.44 17.73 0.15
CA SER A 86 -3.62 19.19 0.26
C SER A 86 -3.62 19.65 1.73
N LYS A 87 -4.22 18.88 2.63
CA LYS A 87 -4.16 19.16 4.08
C LYS A 87 -2.74 19.09 4.64
N LEU A 88 -1.87 18.29 4.03
CA LEU A 88 -0.46 18.19 4.39
C LEU A 88 0.42 19.29 3.73
N GLY A 89 -0.18 20.22 2.97
CA GLY A 89 0.51 21.34 2.35
C GLY A 89 1.37 20.98 1.14
N VAL A 90 1.15 19.80 0.54
CA VAL A 90 1.95 19.30 -0.57
C VAL A 90 1.31 19.66 -1.91
N LYS A 91 2.11 20.15 -2.86
CA LYS A 91 1.63 20.61 -4.18
C LYS A 91 1.54 19.50 -5.25
N THR A 92 2.35 18.45 -5.14
CA THR A 92 2.39 17.37 -6.15
C THR A 92 1.09 16.58 -6.15
N ARG A 93 0.41 16.45 -7.27
CA ARG A 93 -0.82 15.66 -7.40
C ARG A 93 -0.53 14.16 -7.30
N ILE A 94 -1.43 13.45 -6.64
CA ILE A 94 -1.39 12.00 -6.57
C ILE A 94 -2.10 11.45 -7.80
N LYS A 95 -1.42 10.56 -8.52
CA LYS A 95 -2.02 9.81 -9.63
C LYS A 95 -2.33 8.40 -9.16
N VAL A 96 -3.57 7.98 -9.36
CA VAL A 96 -3.99 6.61 -9.14
C VAL A 96 -4.06 5.89 -10.49
N ARG A 97 -3.46 4.72 -10.57
CA ARG A 97 -3.45 3.85 -11.76
C ARG A 97 -4.46 2.72 -11.58
N LYS A 98 -4.91 2.18 -12.68
CA LYS A 98 -5.79 1.02 -12.77
C LYS A 98 -5.22 0.09 -13.83
N ASP A 99 -4.84 -1.10 -13.43
CA ASP A 99 -4.35 -2.15 -14.31
C ASP A 99 -5.35 -3.31 -14.27
N ASP A 100 -5.92 -3.66 -15.40
CA ASP A 100 -6.88 -4.76 -15.49
C ASP A 100 -6.18 -6.11 -15.39
N ILE A 101 -6.77 -6.99 -14.61
CA ILE A 101 -6.26 -8.33 -14.36
C ILE A 101 -7.03 -9.31 -15.26
N THR A 102 -6.32 -10.02 -16.13
CA THR A 102 -6.89 -10.85 -17.18
C THR A 102 -6.71 -12.35 -16.97
N THR A 103 -5.96 -12.79 -15.96
CA THR A 103 -5.73 -14.21 -15.68
C THR A 103 -5.68 -14.47 -14.17
N GLU A 104 -6.05 -15.68 -13.77
CA GLU A 104 -6.00 -16.12 -12.37
C GLU A 104 -4.60 -16.01 -11.77
N ASN A 105 -3.57 -16.36 -12.54
CA ASN A 105 -2.19 -16.26 -12.08
C ASN A 105 -1.80 -14.79 -11.81
N LYS A 106 -2.17 -13.87 -12.71
CA LYS A 106 -1.95 -12.43 -12.47
C LYS A 106 -2.72 -11.92 -11.25
N LEU A 107 -3.93 -12.44 -11.00
CA LEU A 107 -4.71 -12.08 -9.83
C LEU A 107 -4.00 -12.53 -8.55
N LYS A 108 -3.55 -13.78 -8.50
CA LYS A 108 -2.76 -14.31 -7.39
C LYS A 108 -1.47 -13.53 -7.18
N ASP A 109 -0.74 -13.25 -8.26
CA ASP A 109 0.51 -12.49 -8.22
C ASP A 109 0.27 -11.08 -7.63
N LYS A 110 -0.79 -10.38 -8.05
CA LYS A 110 -1.09 -9.04 -7.55
C LYS A 110 -1.55 -9.03 -6.10
N ILE A 111 -2.39 -9.97 -5.69
CA ILE A 111 -2.79 -10.12 -4.30
C ILE A 111 -1.57 -10.37 -3.41
N MET A 112 -0.68 -11.28 -3.81
CA MET A 112 0.52 -11.59 -3.04
C MET A 112 1.55 -10.48 -3.08
N TYR A 113 1.68 -9.77 -4.20
CA TYR A 113 2.51 -8.57 -4.30
C TYR A 113 2.07 -7.51 -3.26
N ASP A 114 0.78 -7.16 -3.24
CA ASP A 114 0.25 -6.18 -2.30
C ASP A 114 0.40 -6.65 -0.85
N TYR A 115 0.12 -7.93 -0.58
CA TYR A 115 0.24 -8.51 0.75
C TYR A 115 1.68 -8.50 1.29
N ARG A 116 2.67 -8.68 0.41
CA ARG A 116 4.10 -8.69 0.76
C ARG A 116 4.75 -7.30 0.71
N ASN A 117 4.10 -6.31 0.14
CA ASN A 117 4.66 -4.97 -0.02
C ASN A 117 5.28 -4.39 1.28
N PRO A 118 4.66 -4.57 2.48
CA PRO A 118 5.27 -4.15 3.75
C PRO A 118 6.59 -4.83 4.08
N ILE A 119 6.75 -6.11 3.70
CA ILE A 119 8.01 -6.84 3.90
C ILE A 119 9.08 -6.31 2.96
N ALA A 120 8.74 -6.15 1.68
CA ALA A 120 9.66 -5.64 0.66
C ALA A 120 10.14 -4.22 0.97
N ALA A 121 9.29 -3.41 1.62
CA ALA A 121 9.62 -2.08 2.08
C ALA A 121 10.33 -2.04 3.46
N GLY A 122 10.56 -3.18 4.10
CA GLY A 122 11.22 -3.28 5.41
C GLY A 122 10.37 -2.77 6.59
N TYR A 123 9.05 -2.60 6.41
CA TYR A 123 8.16 -2.15 7.48
C TYR A 123 7.76 -3.25 8.47
N ALA A 124 7.80 -4.50 8.06
CA ALA A 124 7.42 -5.63 8.89
C ALA A 124 8.18 -6.91 8.47
N GLY A 125 8.43 -7.80 9.41
CA GLY A 125 9.02 -9.12 9.11
C GLY A 125 8.01 -10.08 8.47
N MET A 126 6.72 -9.89 8.74
CA MET A 126 5.62 -10.66 8.19
C MET A 126 4.44 -9.73 7.82
N PRO A 127 3.65 -10.04 6.77
CA PRO A 127 2.58 -9.15 6.32
C PRO A 127 1.55 -8.84 7.41
N TRP A 128 1.23 -9.83 8.25
CA TRP A 128 0.22 -9.69 9.32
C TRP A 128 0.66 -8.83 10.51
N HIS A 129 1.94 -8.44 10.58
CA HIS A 129 2.45 -7.50 11.60
C HIS A 129 2.39 -6.04 11.13
N TYR A 130 1.98 -5.80 9.90
CA TYR A 130 1.89 -4.44 9.37
C TYR A 130 0.51 -3.84 9.58
N VAL A 131 0.43 -2.75 10.32
CA VAL A 131 -0.85 -2.10 10.71
C VAL A 131 -1.64 -1.59 9.50
N GLY A 132 -0.95 -1.15 8.45
CA GLY A 132 -1.57 -0.70 7.20
C GLY A 132 -1.99 -1.82 6.25
N GLY A 133 -1.95 -3.08 6.66
CA GLY A 133 -2.33 -4.25 5.89
C GLY A 133 -3.57 -4.96 6.46
N LEU A 134 -3.94 -6.08 5.86
CA LEU A 134 -5.14 -6.84 6.25
C LEU A 134 -4.91 -7.80 7.43
N GLY A 135 -3.71 -7.77 8.05
CA GLY A 135 -3.37 -8.66 9.15
C GLY A 135 -3.26 -10.12 8.70
N ASP A 136 -3.79 -11.01 9.52
CA ASP A 136 -3.75 -12.46 9.34
C ASP A 136 -4.96 -13.02 8.56
N ILE A 137 -5.51 -12.24 7.63
CA ILE A 137 -6.74 -12.53 6.89
C ILE A 137 -6.79 -13.92 6.23
N PHE A 138 -5.64 -14.48 5.87
CA PHE A 138 -5.53 -15.81 5.27
C PHE A 138 -5.39 -16.94 6.28
N PHE A 139 -5.22 -16.65 7.58
CA PHE A 139 -4.81 -17.62 8.59
C PHE A 139 -5.75 -17.69 9.78
N SER A 140 -6.70 -16.79 9.87
CA SER A 140 -7.66 -16.68 10.97
C SER A 140 -9.10 -16.91 10.50
N ASP A 141 -9.95 -17.26 11.45
CA ASP A 141 -11.38 -17.41 11.22
C ASP A 141 -12.02 -16.02 11.04
N HIS A 142 -12.52 -15.73 9.83
CA HIS A 142 -13.13 -14.45 9.49
C HIS A 142 -14.39 -14.15 10.32
N VAL A 143 -15.21 -15.17 10.66
CA VAL A 143 -16.39 -14.99 11.49
C VAL A 143 -16.00 -14.57 12.91
N ALA A 144 -14.98 -15.21 13.48
CA ALA A 144 -14.47 -14.87 14.80
C ALA A 144 -13.85 -13.45 14.79
N ARG A 145 -13.17 -13.05 13.71
CA ARG A 145 -12.61 -11.69 13.57
C ARG A 145 -13.70 -10.63 13.53
N ILE A 146 -14.75 -10.82 12.75
CA ILE A 146 -15.92 -9.91 12.74
C ILE A 146 -16.53 -9.82 14.13
N ALA A 147 -16.75 -10.97 14.78
CA ALA A 147 -17.36 -11.04 16.11
C ALA A 147 -16.49 -10.41 17.21
N SER A 148 -15.17 -10.29 17.01
CA SER A 148 -14.26 -9.63 17.96
C SER A 148 -14.35 -8.10 17.93
N GLY A 149 -15.00 -7.53 16.92
CA GLY A 149 -15.13 -6.08 16.74
C GLY A 149 -16.36 -5.50 17.45
N LEU A 150 -16.32 -4.19 17.65
CA LEU A 150 -17.45 -3.40 18.14
C LEU A 150 -18.36 -3.04 16.96
N MET A 151 -19.68 -3.07 17.17
CA MET A 151 -20.63 -2.81 16.08
C MET A 151 -20.66 -1.33 15.70
N ILE A 152 -20.51 -1.03 14.41
CA ILE A 152 -20.59 0.35 13.90
C ILE A 152 -21.97 0.98 14.15
N LYS A 153 -23.03 0.16 14.12
CA LYS A 153 -24.40 0.64 14.39
C LYS A 153 -24.58 1.24 15.80
N ASP A 154 -23.75 0.85 16.77
CA ASP A 154 -23.84 1.35 18.15
C ASP A 154 -23.22 2.73 18.32
N LEU A 155 -22.50 3.21 17.31
CA LEU A 155 -22.01 4.58 17.26
C LEU A 155 -23.09 5.55 16.79
N THR A 156 -23.14 6.75 17.39
CA THR A 156 -23.98 7.84 16.86
C THR A 156 -23.53 8.23 15.47
N VAL A 157 -24.43 8.81 14.67
CA VAL A 157 -24.13 9.31 13.32
C VAL A 157 -22.95 10.30 13.35
N GLN A 158 -22.95 11.21 14.33
CA GLN A 158 -21.86 12.16 14.50
C GLN A 158 -20.54 11.44 14.76
N ARG A 159 -20.52 10.48 15.69
CA ARG A 159 -19.29 9.74 16.03
C ARG A 159 -18.78 8.91 14.86
N ARG A 160 -19.64 8.29 14.06
CA ARG A 160 -19.24 7.60 12.81
C ARG A 160 -18.56 8.54 11.83
N ARG A 161 -19.12 9.75 11.63
CA ARG A 161 -18.55 10.77 10.73
C ARG A 161 -17.19 11.25 11.19
N GLU A 162 -17.01 11.43 12.49
CA GLU A 162 -15.73 11.84 13.08
C GLU A 162 -14.67 10.76 12.91
N LEU A 163 -15.00 9.51 13.23
CA LEU A 163 -14.05 8.39 13.25
C LEU A 163 -13.67 7.90 11.86
N PHE A 164 -14.65 7.78 10.98
CA PHE A 164 -14.45 7.19 9.65
C PHE A 164 -14.39 8.22 8.52
N HIS A 165 -14.47 9.51 8.87
CA HIS A 165 -14.39 10.63 7.92
C HIS A 165 -15.32 10.50 6.71
N THR A 166 -16.51 9.92 6.91
CA THR A 166 -17.50 9.69 5.87
C THR A 166 -18.89 10.19 6.24
N ARG A 167 -19.69 10.52 5.22
CA ARG A 167 -21.10 10.91 5.38
C ARG A 167 -22.06 9.83 4.92
N ILE A 168 -21.55 8.76 4.28
CA ILE A 168 -22.39 7.63 3.87
C ILE A 168 -22.78 6.79 5.09
N ASP A 169 -23.88 6.09 4.97
CA ASP A 169 -24.29 5.09 5.94
C ASP A 169 -23.46 3.82 5.72
N LEU A 170 -22.74 3.43 6.76
CA LEU A 170 -22.01 2.17 6.76
C LEU A 170 -22.95 1.01 7.08
N PRO A 171 -22.71 -0.20 6.52
CA PRO A 171 -23.54 -1.36 6.79
C PRO A 171 -23.67 -1.65 8.29
N ILE A 172 -24.84 -1.96 8.74
CA ILE A 172 -25.14 -2.24 10.16
C ILE A 172 -24.41 -3.48 10.69
N SER A 173 -24.01 -4.37 9.78
CA SER A 173 -23.24 -5.59 10.09
C SER A 173 -21.75 -5.35 10.24
N TRP A 174 -21.24 -4.18 9.83
CA TRP A 174 -19.83 -3.90 9.93
C TRP A 174 -19.42 -3.68 11.39
N THR A 175 -18.20 -4.13 11.69
CA THR A 175 -17.55 -3.97 12.98
C THR A 175 -16.23 -3.23 12.84
N TYR A 176 -15.72 -2.70 13.94
CA TYR A 176 -14.42 -2.04 14.00
C TYR A 176 -13.69 -2.45 15.29
N TRP A 177 -12.37 -2.45 15.26
CA TRP A 177 -11.57 -2.67 16.46
C TRP A 177 -11.34 -1.37 17.25
N PRO A 178 -10.90 -1.45 18.52
CA PRO A 178 -10.60 -0.25 19.34
C PRO A 178 -9.60 0.72 18.72
N SER A 179 -8.78 0.28 17.78
CA SER A 179 -7.90 1.11 16.96
C SER A 179 -8.64 1.95 15.91
N TRP A 180 -9.97 1.85 15.81
CA TRP A 180 -10.85 2.44 14.79
C TRP A 180 -10.67 1.86 13.38
N LEU A 181 -9.97 0.76 13.25
CA LEU A 181 -9.91 0.00 12.00
C LEU A 181 -11.24 -0.74 11.79
N ILE A 182 -11.91 -0.47 10.67
CA ILE A 182 -13.01 -1.32 10.20
C ILE A 182 -12.43 -2.72 10.01
N VAL A 183 -13.03 -3.72 10.64
CA VAL A 183 -12.53 -5.10 10.55
C VAL A 183 -12.46 -5.50 9.08
N PRO A 184 -11.27 -5.87 8.55
CA PRO A 184 -11.09 -6.15 7.13
C PRO A 184 -12.07 -7.19 6.58
N ASP A 185 -12.43 -8.14 7.41
CA ASP A 185 -13.37 -9.22 7.08
C ASP A 185 -14.79 -8.71 6.79
N CYS A 186 -15.11 -7.45 7.12
CA CYS A 186 -16.39 -6.84 6.77
C CYS A 186 -16.50 -6.45 5.28
N TYR A 187 -15.36 -6.26 4.58
CA TYR A 187 -15.35 -5.74 3.21
C TYR A 187 -14.52 -6.55 2.23
N ILE A 188 -13.80 -7.56 2.70
CA ILE A 188 -13.01 -8.48 1.88
C ILE A 188 -13.86 -9.68 1.46
N ASP A 189 -13.74 -10.09 0.21
CA ASP A 189 -14.37 -11.30 -0.33
C ASP A 189 -13.53 -12.55 0.02
N HIS A 190 -13.83 -13.13 1.17
CA HIS A 190 -13.16 -14.34 1.67
C HIS A 190 -13.39 -15.56 0.79
N GLU A 191 -14.63 -15.75 0.31
CA GLU A 191 -14.97 -16.90 -0.53
C GLU A 191 -14.10 -16.94 -1.79
N ARG A 192 -13.89 -15.78 -2.40
CA ARG A 192 -13.05 -15.65 -3.58
C ARG A 192 -11.57 -15.87 -3.27
N LEU A 193 -11.08 -15.35 -2.14
CA LEU A 193 -9.70 -15.59 -1.69
C LEU A 193 -9.44 -17.07 -1.38
N GLU A 194 -10.36 -17.74 -0.71
CA GLU A 194 -10.27 -19.17 -0.41
C GLU A 194 -10.31 -20.00 -1.69
N ALA A 195 -11.17 -19.65 -2.64
CA ALA A 195 -11.22 -20.32 -3.94
C ALA A 195 -9.91 -20.17 -4.73
N LEU A 196 -9.26 -18.99 -4.66
CA LEU A 196 -8.00 -18.72 -5.34
C LEU A 196 -6.82 -19.50 -4.73
N PHE A 197 -6.68 -19.47 -3.43
CA PHE A 197 -5.51 -20.01 -2.73
C PHE A 197 -5.74 -21.39 -2.12
N ARG A 198 -6.98 -21.82 -1.99
CA ARG A 198 -7.44 -23.13 -1.50
C ARG A 198 -7.10 -23.44 -0.04
N SER A 199 -6.06 -22.89 0.52
CA SER A 199 -5.65 -23.11 1.91
C SER A 199 -4.59 -22.12 2.36
N PRO A 200 -4.40 -21.93 3.69
CA PRO A 200 -3.27 -21.16 4.23
C PRO A 200 -1.89 -21.64 3.75
N LYS A 201 -1.73 -22.95 3.58
CA LYS A 201 -0.49 -23.51 3.00
C LYS A 201 -0.28 -23.10 1.54
N GLY A 202 -1.36 -23.00 0.76
CA GLY A 202 -1.31 -22.49 -0.61
C GLY A 202 -0.90 -21.03 -0.67
N VAL A 203 -1.41 -20.19 0.25
CA VAL A 203 -0.99 -18.79 0.39
C VAL A 203 0.51 -18.70 0.68
N LEU A 204 1.01 -19.45 1.67
CA LEU A 204 2.44 -19.46 2.02
C LEU A 204 3.30 -19.90 0.84
N ALA A 205 2.94 -21.01 0.19
CA ALA A 205 3.69 -21.52 -0.96
C ALA A 205 3.77 -20.47 -2.07
N PHE A 206 2.63 -19.81 -2.39
CA PHE A 206 2.58 -18.78 -3.41
C PHE A 206 3.35 -17.52 -3.01
N MET A 207 3.29 -17.15 -1.73
CA MET A 207 4.04 -16.01 -1.17
C MET A 207 5.56 -16.22 -1.30
N TYR A 208 6.05 -17.43 -1.05
CA TYR A 208 7.49 -17.75 -1.22
C TYR A 208 7.90 -17.81 -2.69
N GLN A 209 7.10 -18.41 -3.57
CA GLN A 209 7.38 -18.43 -5.02
C GLN A 209 7.44 -17.02 -5.63
N SER A 210 6.54 -16.14 -5.22
CA SER A 210 6.54 -14.75 -5.67
C SER A 210 7.79 -14.00 -5.18
N LYS A 211 8.26 -14.29 -3.96
CA LYS A 211 9.51 -13.74 -3.42
C LYS A 211 10.72 -14.15 -4.25
N GLU A 212 10.81 -15.44 -4.62
CA GLU A 212 11.90 -15.93 -5.46
C GLU A 212 11.91 -15.30 -6.85
N LYS A 213 10.74 -15.08 -7.46
CA LYS A 213 10.63 -14.38 -8.75
C LYS A 213 11.07 -12.91 -8.65
N GLU A 214 10.62 -12.17 -7.62
CA GLU A 214 11.07 -10.79 -7.39
C GLU A 214 12.57 -10.73 -7.11
N MET A 215 13.09 -11.63 -6.27
CA MET A 215 14.52 -11.69 -6.00
C MET A 215 15.33 -12.06 -7.26
N ALA A 216 14.79 -12.88 -8.15
CA ALA A 216 15.41 -13.20 -9.43
C ALA A 216 15.37 -11.99 -10.38
N GLU A 217 14.27 -11.26 -10.44
CA GLU A 217 14.14 -10.01 -11.21
C GLU A 217 15.04 -8.91 -10.63
N ASP A 218 15.07 -8.75 -9.30
CA ASP A 218 15.96 -7.84 -8.60
C ASP A 218 17.44 -8.26 -8.75
N ALA A 219 17.76 -9.55 -8.74
CA ALA A 219 19.10 -10.05 -8.96
C ALA A 219 19.62 -9.86 -10.40
N ILE A 220 18.70 -9.84 -11.36
CA ILE A 220 19.02 -9.46 -12.75
C ILE A 220 19.30 -7.96 -12.85
N CYS A 221 18.62 -7.15 -12.03
CA CYS A 221 18.81 -5.69 -11.95
C CYS A 221 19.93 -5.27 -10.97
N ALA A 222 20.27 -6.10 -9.99
CA ALA A 222 21.18 -5.80 -8.89
C ALA A 222 22.33 -6.82 -8.82
N ARG A 223 23.21 -6.80 -9.82
CA ARG A 223 24.56 -7.33 -9.58
C ARG A 223 25.23 -6.41 -8.57
N GLU A 224 25.39 -6.93 -7.34
CA GLU A 224 26.17 -6.36 -6.22
C GLU A 224 25.42 -5.45 -5.23
N PHE A 225 24.53 -6.00 -4.40
CA PHE A 225 24.20 -5.32 -3.15
C PHE A 225 24.04 -6.32 -1.99
N ILE A 226 24.88 -6.16 -0.99
CA ILE A 226 24.84 -6.93 0.26
C ILE A 226 24.21 -6.08 1.35
N LYS A 227 23.06 -6.54 1.84
CA LYS A 227 22.33 -6.20 3.05
C LYS A 227 21.30 -5.07 3.01
N ASP A 228 20.07 -5.50 3.29
CA ASP A 228 18.81 -4.74 3.31
C ASP A 228 18.74 -3.68 4.40
N MET A 229 18.84 -2.42 4.01
CA MET A 229 18.19 -1.37 4.80
C MET A 229 16.74 -1.25 4.37
N GLY A 230 15.83 -1.32 5.34
CA GLY A 230 14.42 -1.11 5.10
C GLY A 230 14.14 0.33 4.61
N GLU A 231 13.06 0.52 3.86
CA GLU A 231 12.66 1.86 3.38
C GLU A 231 12.46 2.84 4.53
N THR A 232 12.01 2.38 5.70
CA THR A 232 11.85 3.18 6.92
C THR A 232 13.17 3.75 7.38
N ASP A 233 14.21 2.92 7.43
CA ASP A 233 15.55 3.35 7.86
C ASP A 233 16.13 4.36 6.89
N LEU A 234 15.95 4.13 5.58
CA LEU A 234 16.38 5.09 4.55
C LEU A 234 15.66 6.43 4.68
N ARG A 235 14.38 6.44 5.02
CA ARG A 235 13.62 7.67 5.24
C ARG A 235 14.11 8.43 6.48
N HIS A 236 14.41 7.72 7.56
CA HIS A 236 15.00 8.31 8.75
C HIS A 236 16.35 8.94 8.44
N ILE A 237 17.24 8.22 7.74
CA ILE A 237 18.55 8.74 7.33
C ILE A 237 18.40 9.94 6.41
N ALA A 238 17.50 9.89 5.42
CA ALA A 238 17.26 11.01 4.52
C ALA A 238 16.75 12.25 5.28
N LYS A 239 15.86 12.06 6.27
CA LYS A 239 15.35 13.11 7.14
C LYS A 239 16.47 13.71 7.99
N ASP A 240 17.27 12.88 8.63
CA ASP A 240 18.37 13.33 9.49
C ASP A 240 19.45 14.08 8.69
N LEU A 241 19.81 13.59 7.51
CA LEU A 241 20.71 14.27 6.58
C LEU A 241 20.13 15.61 6.09
N GLY A 242 18.85 15.63 5.71
CA GLY A 242 18.16 16.84 5.30
C GLY A 242 18.16 17.90 6.40
N ARG A 243 17.92 17.48 7.66
CA ARG A 243 17.98 18.35 8.84
C ARG A 243 19.41 18.82 9.12
N ALA A 244 20.38 17.92 9.06
CA ALA A 244 21.79 18.24 9.36
C ALA A 244 22.41 19.14 8.29
N MET A 245 22.12 18.91 7.00
CA MET A 245 22.74 19.64 5.90
C MET A 245 22.03 20.97 5.58
N PHE A 246 20.70 21.02 5.75
CA PHE A 246 19.89 22.14 5.25
C PHE A 246 18.93 22.72 6.30
N GLY A 247 18.92 22.21 7.55
CA GLY A 247 18.04 22.68 8.62
C GLY A 247 16.55 22.39 8.38
N LYS A 248 16.20 21.50 7.43
CA LYS A 248 14.83 21.21 7.04
C LYS A 248 14.39 19.87 7.62
N GLU A 249 13.33 19.87 8.40
CA GLU A 249 12.85 18.69 9.13
C GLU A 249 12.28 17.59 8.20
N TYR A 250 11.76 17.98 7.02
CA TYR A 250 11.11 17.05 6.10
C TYR A 250 11.82 17.05 4.75
N VAL A 251 12.17 15.87 4.26
CA VAL A 251 12.84 15.68 2.95
C VAL A 251 12.04 16.31 1.80
N ILE A 252 10.73 16.29 1.88
CA ILE A 252 9.86 16.87 0.86
C ILE A 252 9.99 18.41 0.74
N ARG A 253 10.45 19.09 1.80
CA ARG A 253 10.71 20.54 1.78
C ARG A 253 12.07 20.90 1.17
N LEU A 254 12.90 19.91 0.87
CA LEU A 254 14.15 20.10 0.17
C LEU A 254 13.87 20.45 -1.29
N THR A 255 14.68 21.32 -1.86
CA THR A 255 14.71 21.51 -3.32
C THR A 255 15.29 20.27 -4.00
N ASP A 256 15.08 20.10 -5.30
CA ASP A 256 15.59 18.92 -6.01
C ASP A 256 17.12 18.84 -5.96
N LYS A 257 17.83 19.99 -5.98
CA LYS A 257 19.28 20.03 -5.77
C LYS A 257 19.69 19.52 -4.38
N GLU A 258 18.99 19.92 -3.34
CA GLU A 258 19.24 19.48 -1.96
C GLU A 258 18.94 17.98 -1.80
N LYS A 259 17.85 17.49 -2.39
CA LYS A 259 17.52 16.05 -2.40
C LYS A 259 18.60 15.23 -3.12
N ILE A 260 19.14 15.73 -4.23
CA ILE A 260 20.25 15.09 -4.94
C ILE A 260 21.47 14.98 -4.03
N LEU A 261 21.83 16.04 -3.32
CA LEU A 261 22.96 16.02 -2.39
C LEU A 261 22.73 15.04 -1.23
N VAL A 262 21.52 14.96 -0.69
CA VAL A 262 21.15 13.94 0.31
C VAL A 262 21.29 12.55 -0.28
N ALA A 263 20.76 12.31 -1.48
CA ALA A 263 20.85 11.02 -2.16
C ALA A 263 22.29 10.59 -2.43
N GLN A 264 23.14 11.51 -2.89
CA GLN A 264 24.58 11.26 -3.11
C GLN A 264 25.29 10.92 -1.79
N LYS A 265 24.97 11.62 -0.69
CA LYS A 265 25.54 11.35 0.62
C LYS A 265 25.12 9.98 1.14
N MET A 266 23.85 9.62 0.95
CA MET A 266 23.35 8.28 1.27
C MET A 266 24.05 7.21 0.43
N TRP A 267 24.16 7.42 -0.89
CA TRP A 267 24.80 6.48 -1.82
C TRP A 267 26.28 6.24 -1.51
N ALA A 268 26.99 7.28 -1.09
CA ALA A 268 28.38 7.18 -0.65
C ALA A 268 28.56 6.48 0.71
N SER A 269 27.47 6.25 1.45
CA SER A 269 27.51 5.49 2.70
C SER A 269 27.66 4.00 2.38
N ARG A 270 28.23 3.22 3.32
CA ARG A 270 28.45 1.77 3.16
C ARG A 270 27.18 0.91 3.27
N TYR A 271 26.02 1.56 3.26
CA TYR A 271 24.74 0.86 3.33
C TYR A 271 24.27 0.49 1.94
N THR A 272 23.72 -0.70 1.81
CA THR A 272 23.23 -1.23 0.54
C THR A 272 21.72 -1.19 0.46
N TYR A 273 21.22 -0.61 -0.60
CA TYR A 273 19.80 -0.46 -0.88
C TYR A 273 19.59 -0.24 -2.39
N SER A 274 18.41 -0.53 -2.88
CA SER A 274 18.10 -0.32 -4.30
C SER A 274 17.97 1.18 -4.63
N ILE A 275 18.31 1.56 -5.86
CA ILE A 275 18.08 2.93 -6.35
C ILE A 275 16.60 3.33 -6.23
N SER A 276 15.69 2.37 -6.43
CA SER A 276 14.25 2.61 -6.25
C SER A 276 13.89 2.93 -4.80
N ALA A 277 14.50 2.24 -3.82
CA ALA A 277 14.30 2.55 -2.40
C ALA A 277 14.88 3.92 -2.03
N LEU A 278 16.07 4.24 -2.56
CA LEU A 278 16.67 5.57 -2.40
C LEU A 278 15.79 6.67 -3.00
N GLY A 279 15.22 6.44 -4.19
CA GLY A 279 14.30 7.38 -4.83
C GLY A 279 13.07 7.65 -3.99
N ARG A 280 12.46 6.61 -3.40
CA ARG A 280 11.33 6.76 -2.48
C ARG A 280 11.72 7.51 -1.20
N ALA A 281 12.89 7.23 -0.64
CA ALA A 281 13.34 7.87 0.60
C ALA A 281 13.69 9.36 0.39
N THR A 282 14.22 9.71 -0.77
CA THR A 282 14.66 11.07 -1.10
C THR A 282 13.64 11.86 -1.92
N HIS A 283 12.53 11.25 -2.32
CA HIS A 283 11.53 11.84 -3.23
C HIS A 283 12.14 12.31 -4.57
N LEU A 284 13.03 11.49 -5.13
CA LEU A 284 13.62 11.69 -6.45
C LEU A 284 13.19 10.59 -7.42
N ASP A 285 13.07 10.95 -8.70
CA ASP A 285 12.81 9.99 -9.75
C ASP A 285 13.99 9.01 -9.91
N LYS A 286 13.69 7.74 -10.14
CA LYS A 286 14.69 6.69 -10.30
C LYS A 286 15.65 6.99 -11.45
N ASN A 287 15.16 7.48 -12.59
CA ASN A 287 15.98 7.76 -13.76
C ASN A 287 16.97 8.90 -13.48
N ILE A 288 16.56 9.90 -12.69
CA ILE A 288 17.45 10.98 -12.26
C ILE A 288 18.58 10.39 -11.40
N LEU A 289 18.24 9.52 -10.45
CA LEU A 289 19.24 8.87 -9.59
C LEU A 289 20.18 7.96 -10.37
N GLU A 290 19.67 7.17 -11.30
CA GLU A 290 20.49 6.33 -12.19
C GLU A 290 21.49 7.16 -12.99
N THR A 291 21.05 8.30 -13.52
CA THR A 291 21.93 9.21 -14.28
C THR A 291 23.04 9.83 -13.43
N ILE A 292 22.74 10.12 -12.15
CA ILE A 292 23.66 10.85 -11.27
C ILE A 292 24.60 9.91 -10.49
N LEU A 293 24.11 8.72 -10.12
CA LEU A 293 24.80 7.81 -9.20
C LEU A 293 25.52 6.67 -9.89
N LEU A 294 25.08 6.27 -11.08
CA LEU A 294 25.72 5.20 -11.83
C LEU A 294 26.71 5.78 -12.85
N PRO A 295 27.89 5.16 -13.01
CA PRO A 295 28.83 5.58 -14.05
C PRO A 295 28.17 5.44 -15.43
N GLN A 296 28.20 6.48 -16.21
CA GLN A 296 27.80 6.42 -17.62
C GLN A 296 28.75 5.46 -18.33
N LYS A 297 28.19 4.43 -18.97
CA LYS A 297 28.96 3.49 -19.80
C LYS A 297 29.46 4.16 -21.06
#